data_e8076ce0e39762bbd264305cdff08859
#
_entry.id   e8076ce0e39762bbd264305cdff08859
#
_cell.length_a   1.000
_cell.length_b   1.000
_cell.length_c   1.000
_cell.angle_alpha   90.00
_cell.angle_beta   90.00
_cell.angle_gamma   90.00
#
_symmetry.space_group_name_H-M   'P 1'
#
loop_
_entity.id
_entity.type
_entity.pdbx_description
1 polymer ?
#
loop_
_entity_poly.entity_id
_entity_poly.type
_entity_poly.pdbx_seq_one_letter_code
_entity_poly.pdbx_strand_id
1 'polypeptide(L)'
;MKILDQDGNQDIGHVELGKFIIMDYIISEDRLVRLVDKYIATSVGELIETKSSHQLGDENDFDIVDENGNMVFQYFGKHLGVSKDLFSNLHGLFSHMNVSETEKLIQLWFEKKYPDEPVQAVYYSIYF
;
A
#
# COMPACT_ATOMS: atom_id res chain seq x y z
N MET A 1 -18.41 0.48 -19.33
CA MET A 1 -17.63 -0.70 -19.78
C MET A 1 -17.22 -1.53 -18.58
N LYS A 2 -17.25 -2.81 -18.71
CA LYS A 2 -16.83 -3.71 -17.64
C LYS A 2 -15.46 -4.27 -17.94
N ILE A 3 -14.68 -4.40 -16.90
CA ILE A 3 -13.41 -5.09 -16.99
C ILE A 3 -13.66 -6.51 -16.51
N LEU A 4 -13.43 -7.46 -17.37
CA LEU A 4 -13.46 -8.86 -17.00
C LEU A 4 -12.17 -9.21 -16.27
N ASP A 5 -12.25 -10.11 -15.31
CA ASP A 5 -11.05 -10.64 -14.72
C ASP A 5 -10.29 -11.50 -15.74
N GLN A 6 -9.15 -12.02 -15.35
CA GLN A 6 -8.31 -12.79 -16.26
C GLN A 6 -8.97 -14.08 -16.73
N ASP A 7 -9.94 -14.57 -15.99
CA ASP A 7 -10.70 -15.78 -16.34
C ASP A 7 -11.96 -15.47 -17.12
N GLY A 8 -12.22 -14.21 -17.39
CA GLY A 8 -13.41 -13.77 -18.09
C GLY A 8 -14.66 -13.69 -17.25
N ASN A 9 -14.56 -13.82 -15.95
CA ASN A 9 -15.70 -13.73 -15.05
C ASN A 9 -16.14 -12.30 -14.85
N GLN A 10 -17.45 -12.16 -14.67
CA GLN A 10 -18.06 -10.88 -14.35
C GLN A 10 -18.76 -10.98 -13.00
N ASP A 11 -18.01 -10.99 -11.94
CA ASP A 11 -18.62 -10.93 -10.63
C ASP A 11 -19.03 -9.52 -10.34
N ILE A 12 -20.31 -9.27 -10.53
CA ILE A 12 -20.89 -7.95 -10.38
C ILE A 12 -21.75 -7.95 -9.12
N GLY A 13 -21.59 -6.94 -8.30
CA GLY A 13 -22.45 -6.70 -7.17
C GLY A 13 -21.88 -7.13 -5.83
N HIS A 14 -20.74 -7.78 -5.80
CA HIS A 14 -20.09 -8.07 -4.53
C HIS A 14 -18.57 -8.10 -4.71
N VAL A 15 -17.87 -7.89 -3.62
CA VAL A 15 -16.42 -7.94 -3.59
C VAL A 15 -16.02 -9.35 -3.21
N GLU A 16 -15.31 -10.01 -4.11
CA GLU A 16 -14.72 -11.30 -3.83
C GLU A 16 -13.26 -11.13 -3.42
N LEU A 17 -12.73 -12.18 -2.81
CA LEU A 17 -11.33 -12.23 -2.47
C LEU A 17 -10.47 -12.04 -3.72
N GLY A 18 -9.54 -11.10 -3.67
CA GLY A 18 -8.66 -10.80 -4.78
C GLY A 18 -9.18 -9.79 -5.78
N LYS A 19 -10.30 -9.15 -5.47
CA LYS A 19 -10.89 -8.17 -6.38
C LYS A 19 -11.32 -6.91 -5.67
N PHE A 20 -11.24 -5.79 -6.38
CA PHE A 20 -11.77 -4.49 -5.94
C PHE A 20 -12.70 -3.96 -7.01
N ILE A 21 -13.75 -3.26 -6.58
CA ILE A 21 -14.65 -2.55 -7.48
C ILE A 21 -14.27 -1.09 -7.48
N ILE A 22 -13.91 -0.57 -8.66
CA ILE A 22 -13.58 0.84 -8.86
C ILE A 22 -14.50 1.36 -9.95
N MET A 23 -15.41 2.26 -9.59
CA MET A 23 -16.50 2.70 -10.47
C MET A 23 -17.32 1.46 -10.89
N ASP A 24 -17.47 1.22 -12.19
CA ASP A 24 -18.13 0.04 -12.73
C ASP A 24 -17.15 -1.04 -13.14
N TYR A 25 -15.91 -0.96 -12.68
CA TYR A 25 -14.84 -1.87 -13.06
C TYR A 25 -14.45 -2.77 -11.92
N ILE A 26 -14.17 -4.02 -12.25
CA ILE A 26 -13.61 -4.98 -11.32
C ILE A 26 -12.15 -5.20 -11.71
N ILE A 27 -11.25 -4.89 -10.78
CA ILE A 27 -9.82 -5.02 -10.99
C ILE A 27 -9.26 -5.95 -9.92
N SER A 28 -8.40 -6.90 -10.32
CA SER A 28 -7.82 -7.84 -9.37
C SER A 28 -6.85 -7.14 -8.41
N GLU A 29 -6.70 -7.70 -7.21
CA GLU A 29 -5.75 -7.21 -6.21
C GLU A 29 -4.33 -7.16 -6.76
N ASP A 30 -3.91 -8.21 -7.45
CA ASP A 30 -2.55 -8.28 -8.01
C ASP A 30 -2.28 -7.14 -8.99
N ARG A 31 -3.26 -6.80 -9.77
CA ARG A 31 -3.12 -5.69 -10.73
C ARG A 31 -3.01 -4.36 -10.01
N LEU A 32 -3.84 -4.15 -8.98
CA LEU A 32 -3.78 -2.93 -8.18
C LEU A 32 -2.45 -2.82 -7.42
N VAL A 33 -1.98 -3.91 -6.86
CA VAL A 33 -0.68 -3.94 -6.17
C VAL A 33 0.44 -3.58 -7.12
N ARG A 34 0.41 -4.10 -8.36
CA ARG A 34 1.41 -3.75 -9.38
C ARG A 34 1.36 -2.28 -9.78
N LEU A 35 0.16 -1.70 -9.82
CA LEU A 35 0.02 -0.26 -10.09
C LEU A 35 0.61 0.58 -8.96
N VAL A 36 0.39 0.18 -7.71
CA VAL A 36 1.00 0.84 -6.55
C VAL A 36 2.53 0.74 -6.63
N ASP A 37 3.03 -0.44 -6.91
CA ASP A 37 4.48 -0.66 -7.01
C ASP A 37 5.10 0.23 -8.09
N LYS A 38 4.48 0.29 -9.25
CA LYS A 38 4.93 1.13 -10.35
C LYS A 38 4.87 2.61 -9.98
N TYR A 39 3.80 3.03 -9.31
CA TYR A 39 3.66 4.42 -8.88
C TYR A 39 4.77 4.80 -7.91
N ILE A 40 5.03 3.97 -6.92
CA ILE A 40 6.10 4.22 -5.95
C ILE A 40 7.46 4.27 -6.64
N ALA A 41 7.73 3.32 -7.53
CA ALA A 41 8.99 3.28 -8.24
C ALA A 41 9.24 4.53 -9.09
N THR A 42 8.20 5.09 -9.70
CA THR A 42 8.33 6.25 -10.57
C THR A 42 8.26 7.57 -9.83
N SER A 43 7.51 7.66 -8.74
CA SER A 43 7.25 8.92 -8.02
C SER A 43 8.13 9.09 -6.79
N VAL A 44 8.47 8.01 -6.11
CA VAL A 44 9.31 8.05 -4.91
C VAL A 44 10.74 7.62 -5.25
N GLY A 45 10.88 6.63 -6.12
CA GLY A 45 12.16 6.07 -6.49
C GLY A 45 12.51 4.85 -5.65
N GLU A 46 13.80 4.62 -5.46
CA GLU A 46 14.29 3.48 -4.72
C GLU A 46 13.98 3.62 -3.23
N LEU A 47 13.50 2.52 -2.64
CA LEU A 47 13.22 2.44 -1.22
C LEU A 47 14.37 1.73 -0.50
N ILE A 48 14.82 2.33 0.59
CA ILE A 48 15.99 1.85 1.34
C ILE A 48 15.56 1.54 2.76
N GLU A 49 15.78 0.30 3.20
CA GLU A 49 15.52 -0.09 4.57
C GLU A 49 16.63 0.44 5.48
N THR A 50 16.23 1.02 6.61
CA THR A 50 17.17 1.49 7.60
C THR A 50 16.75 1.00 8.98
N LYS A 51 17.64 1.12 9.94
CA LYS A 51 17.35 0.79 11.33
C LYS A 51 16.23 1.70 11.84
N SER A 52 15.33 1.11 12.65
CA SER A 52 14.22 1.88 13.22
C SER A 52 14.69 3.08 14.01
N SER A 53 14.05 4.22 13.77
CA SER A 53 14.23 5.42 14.57
C SER A 53 13.44 5.37 15.88
N HIS A 54 12.58 4.39 16.05
CA HIS A 54 11.75 4.25 17.24
C HIS A 54 12.56 3.62 18.37
N GLN A 55 12.74 4.34 19.48
CA GLN A 55 13.65 3.92 20.55
C GLN A 55 13.16 2.68 21.33
N LEU A 56 11.86 2.46 21.40
CA LEU A 56 11.27 1.33 22.11
C LEU A 56 10.81 0.22 21.15
N GLY A 57 11.31 0.26 19.93
CA GLY A 57 10.92 -0.68 18.91
C GLY A 57 11.46 -2.08 19.14
N ASP A 58 10.79 -3.05 18.56
CA ASP A 58 11.23 -4.43 18.48
C ASP A 58 12.43 -4.54 17.53
N GLU A 59 13.22 -5.61 17.64
CA GLU A 59 14.33 -5.85 16.74
C GLU A 59 13.91 -6.01 15.28
N ASN A 60 12.63 -6.35 15.05
CA ASN A 60 12.07 -6.48 13.70
C ASN A 60 11.56 -5.17 13.12
N ASP A 61 11.59 -4.10 13.90
CA ASP A 61 11.14 -2.80 13.44
C ASP A 61 12.17 -2.15 12.53
N PHE A 62 11.70 -1.46 11.51
CA PHE A 62 12.59 -0.77 10.59
C PHE A 62 11.90 0.42 9.94
N ASP A 63 12.71 1.32 9.40
CA ASP A 63 12.23 2.46 8.63
C ASP A 63 12.57 2.25 7.16
N ILE A 64 11.77 2.81 6.28
CA ILE A 64 12.03 2.84 4.85
C ILE A 64 12.12 4.29 4.42
N VAL A 65 13.24 4.65 3.82
CA VAL A 65 13.51 6.01 3.36
C VAL A 65 13.68 6.01 1.84
N ASP A 66 13.54 7.19 1.24
CA ASP A 66 13.83 7.38 -0.18
C ASP A 66 15.33 7.65 -0.37
N GLU A 67 15.74 7.92 -1.61
CA GLU A 67 17.14 8.17 -1.96
C GLU A 67 17.72 9.40 -1.27
N ASN A 68 16.87 10.33 -0.86
CA ASN A 68 17.27 11.55 -0.17
C ASN A 68 17.26 11.42 1.35
N GLY A 69 16.93 10.24 1.85
CA GLY A 69 16.86 9.99 3.29
C GLY A 69 15.55 10.41 3.94
N ASN A 70 14.53 10.75 3.15
CA ASN A 70 13.22 11.12 3.68
C ASN A 70 12.42 9.86 4.04
N MET A 71 11.78 9.90 5.21
CA MET A 71 10.96 8.79 5.67
C MET A 71 9.75 8.58 4.75
N VAL A 72 9.58 7.36 4.28
CA VAL A 72 8.42 6.97 3.47
C VAL A 72 7.50 6.05 4.23
N PHE A 73 8.06 5.04 4.89
CA PHE A 73 7.32 4.11 5.73
C PHE A 73 8.05 3.91 7.05
N GLN A 74 7.27 3.62 8.09
CA GLN A 74 7.81 3.22 9.38
C GLN A 74 7.08 1.97 9.84
N TYR A 75 7.82 0.88 9.99
CA TYR A 75 7.26 -0.38 10.45
C TYR A 75 7.65 -0.60 11.90
N PHE A 76 6.67 -0.62 12.80
CA PHE A 76 6.91 -0.91 14.21
C PHE A 76 5.70 -1.57 14.84
N GLY A 77 5.95 -2.59 15.68
CA GLY A 77 4.89 -3.30 16.38
C GLY A 77 3.83 -3.85 15.44
N LYS A 78 4.21 -4.28 14.23
CA LYS A 78 3.32 -4.76 13.17
C LYS A 78 2.36 -3.68 12.63
N HIS A 79 2.62 -2.43 12.94
CA HIS A 79 1.91 -1.29 12.36
C HIS A 79 2.77 -0.66 11.27
N LEU A 80 2.13 -0.25 10.19
CA LEU A 80 2.81 0.41 9.09
C LEU A 80 2.37 1.87 9.02
N GLY A 81 3.30 2.77 9.34
CA GLY A 81 3.10 4.19 9.11
C GLY A 81 3.50 4.55 7.70
N VAL A 82 2.69 5.34 7.03
CA VAL A 82 2.91 5.76 5.64
C VAL A 82 3.07 7.26 5.62
N SER A 83 4.00 7.77 4.82
CA SER A 83 4.17 9.20 4.69
C SER A 83 2.86 9.84 4.23
N LYS A 84 2.56 10.98 4.79
CA LYS A 84 1.34 11.73 4.51
C LYS A 84 1.19 12.02 3.02
N ASP A 85 2.26 12.43 2.37
CA ASP A 85 2.22 12.76 0.95
C ASP A 85 2.00 11.52 0.08
N LEU A 86 2.68 10.44 0.38
CA LEU A 86 2.48 9.20 -0.37
C LEU A 86 1.05 8.68 -0.21
N PHE A 87 0.54 8.67 1.01
CA PHE A 87 -0.83 8.22 1.26
C PHE A 87 -1.84 9.08 0.48
N SER A 88 -1.70 10.39 0.56
CA SER A 88 -2.60 11.31 -0.13
C SER A 88 -2.54 11.14 -1.64
N ASN A 89 -1.34 10.95 -2.18
CA ASN A 89 -1.18 10.77 -3.62
C ASN A 89 -1.75 9.44 -4.10
N LEU A 90 -1.55 8.37 -3.34
CA LEU A 90 -2.14 7.08 -3.68
C LEU A 90 -3.67 7.12 -3.57
N HIS A 91 -4.19 7.74 -2.53
CA HIS A 91 -5.63 7.89 -2.38
C HIS A 91 -6.23 8.71 -3.53
N GLY A 92 -5.53 9.78 -3.94
CA GLY A 92 -5.94 10.58 -5.09
C GLY A 92 -5.91 9.83 -6.41
N LEU A 93 -4.92 8.95 -6.58
CA LEU A 93 -4.81 8.12 -7.78
C LEU A 93 -5.98 7.13 -7.90
N PHE A 94 -6.46 6.65 -6.78
CA PHE A 94 -7.60 5.74 -6.70
C PHE A 94 -8.78 6.45 -6.03
N SER A 95 -9.20 7.57 -6.60
CA SER A 95 -10.17 8.48 -5.97
C SER A 95 -11.55 7.88 -5.70
N HIS A 96 -11.87 6.74 -6.31
CA HIS A 96 -13.13 6.04 -6.06
C HIS A 96 -13.04 5.06 -4.89
N MET A 97 -11.86 4.88 -4.34
CA MET A 97 -11.65 4.08 -3.15
C MET A 97 -11.75 4.96 -1.92
N ASN A 98 -12.33 4.43 -0.85
CA ASN A 98 -12.33 5.13 0.41
C ASN A 98 -10.96 4.98 1.12
N VAL A 99 -10.79 5.68 2.24
CA VAL A 99 -9.53 5.63 3.00
C VAL A 99 -9.19 4.21 3.44
N SER A 100 -10.17 3.47 3.92
CA SER A 100 -9.97 2.10 4.39
C SER A 100 -9.50 1.17 3.27
N GLU A 101 -10.05 1.33 2.08
CA GLU A 101 -9.62 0.55 0.91
C GLU A 101 -8.20 0.91 0.48
N THR A 102 -7.85 2.18 0.54
CA THR A 102 -6.48 2.64 0.25
C THR A 102 -5.50 2.05 1.25
N GLU A 103 -5.84 2.06 2.54
CA GLU A 103 -5.02 1.44 3.57
C GLU A 103 -4.81 -0.05 3.31
N LYS A 104 -5.87 -0.75 2.96
CA LYS A 104 -5.78 -2.18 2.66
C LYS A 104 -4.89 -2.45 1.44
N LEU A 105 -4.98 -1.62 0.43
CA LEU A 105 -4.15 -1.76 -0.77
C LEU A 105 -2.67 -1.56 -0.46
N ILE A 106 -2.36 -0.58 0.36
CA ILE A 106 -0.99 -0.34 0.82
C ILE A 106 -0.49 -1.53 1.64
N GLN A 107 -1.33 -2.07 2.51
CA GLN A 107 -1.00 -3.26 3.29
C GLN A 107 -0.65 -4.44 2.39
N LEU A 108 -1.46 -4.70 1.38
CA LEU A 108 -1.22 -5.80 0.44
C LEU A 108 0.08 -5.61 -0.33
N TRP A 109 0.35 -4.39 -0.78
CA TRP A 109 1.59 -4.06 -1.45
C TRP A 109 2.79 -4.31 -0.54
N PHE A 110 2.71 -3.83 0.69
CA PHE A 110 3.80 -3.97 1.66
C PHE A 110 4.06 -5.43 2.00
N GLU A 111 3.01 -6.20 2.28
CA GLU A 111 3.15 -7.62 2.62
C GLU A 111 3.70 -8.43 1.45
N LYS A 112 3.42 -8.04 0.24
CA LYS A 112 3.98 -8.69 -0.94
C LYS A 112 5.45 -8.35 -1.12
N LYS A 113 5.84 -7.13 -0.80
CA LYS A 113 7.22 -6.65 -0.89
C LYS A 113 8.09 -7.19 0.24
N TYR A 114 7.51 -7.31 1.42
CA TYR A 114 8.18 -7.77 2.65
C TYR A 114 7.37 -8.91 3.27
N PRO A 115 7.43 -10.11 2.68
CA PRO A 115 6.53 -11.21 3.07
C PRO A 115 6.74 -11.72 4.49
N ASP A 116 7.88 -11.46 5.10
CA ASP A 116 8.16 -11.88 6.48
C ASP A 116 7.69 -10.87 7.52
N GLU A 117 7.09 -9.76 7.08
CA GLU A 117 6.69 -8.66 7.95
C GLU A 117 5.18 -8.48 7.93
N PRO A 118 4.44 -9.16 8.80
CA PRO A 118 2.98 -9.03 8.84
C PRO A 118 2.56 -7.64 9.29
N VAL A 119 1.46 -7.15 8.71
CA VAL A 119 0.92 -5.84 9.02
C VAL A 119 -0.47 -5.99 9.63
N GLN A 120 -0.66 -5.47 10.83
CA GLN A 120 -1.97 -5.47 11.51
C GLN A 120 -2.78 -4.23 11.19
N ALA A 121 -2.11 -3.10 10.99
CA ALA A 121 -2.79 -1.84 10.70
C ALA A 121 -1.89 -0.92 9.89
N VAL A 122 -2.51 -0.13 9.03
CA VAL A 122 -1.84 0.91 8.24
C VAL A 122 -2.44 2.25 8.65
N TYR A 123 -1.60 3.25 8.77
CA TYR A 123 -2.05 4.61 9.05
C TYR A 123 -1.13 5.61 8.35
N TYR A 124 -1.67 6.77 7.97
CA TYR A 124 -0.81 7.83 7.49
C TYR A 124 -0.24 8.62 8.66
N SER A 125 1.03 8.99 8.56
CA SER A 125 1.71 9.67 9.64
C SER A 125 1.46 11.19 9.58
N ILE A 126 1.38 11.80 10.75
CA ILE A 126 1.39 13.27 10.87
C ILE A 126 2.82 13.80 11.02
N TYR A 127 3.79 12.92 11.16
CA TYR A 127 5.18 13.29 11.43
C TYR A 127 6.07 13.22 10.20
N PHE A 128 5.64 12.54 9.17
CA PHE A 128 6.45 12.43 7.96
C PHE A 128 5.62 12.23 6.70
#